data_bba4441bb6428e00885097b8e9a5e1f9
#
_entry.id   bba4441bb6428e00885097b8e9a5e1f9
#
_cell.length_a   1.000
_cell.length_b   1.000
_cell.length_c   1.000
_cell.angle_alpha   90.00
_cell.angle_beta   90.00
_cell.angle_gamma   90.00
#
_symmetry.space_group_name_H-M   'P 1'
#
loop_
_entity.id
_entity.type
_entity.pdbx_description
1 polymer ?
#
loop_
_entity_poly.entity_id
_entity_poly.type
_entity_poly.pdbx_seq_one_letter_code
_entity_poly.pdbx_strand_id
1 'polypeptide(L)'
;MRTSAQFLFVALLVLVPLRAIAGPAEDANAVLDRWSAAYSSNDPEAVVKNYWPDAMLLGTVSPVMSEGTEAIRGYFSPLKGSGNKNAIGERRTIVLSDNAVVVAGFYEFTRMQEGNPVPAPSRFTMLIVKRGGEWNIAHHHSSPHVQPKK
;
A
#
# COMPACT_ATOMS: atom_id res chain seq x y z
N MET A 1 -42.72 -23.45 58.50
CA MET A 1 -42.73 -22.87 57.14
C MET A 1 -41.29 -22.42 56.83
N ARG A 2 -40.58 -23.16 55.98
CA ARG A 2 -39.22 -22.83 55.56
C ARG A 2 -39.30 -22.31 54.09
N THR A 3 -39.05 -21.04 53.89
CA THR A 3 -38.97 -20.40 52.56
C THR A 3 -37.58 -20.56 52.04
N SER A 4 -37.43 -21.37 50.96
CA SER A 4 -36.14 -21.50 50.20
C SER A 4 -36.07 -20.38 49.17
N ALA A 5 -35.10 -19.49 49.32
CA ALA A 5 -34.76 -18.49 48.34
C ALA A 5 -33.89 -19.12 47.25
N GLN A 6 -34.38 -19.23 46.03
CA GLN A 6 -33.59 -19.63 44.84
C GLN A 6 -32.87 -18.40 44.28
N PHE A 7 -31.54 -18.39 44.34
CA PHE A 7 -30.71 -17.39 43.67
C PHE A 7 -30.54 -17.79 42.22
N LEU A 8 -31.11 -17.01 41.28
CA LEU A 8 -30.90 -17.15 39.86
C LEU A 8 -29.57 -16.50 39.48
N PHE A 9 -28.57 -17.31 39.11
CA PHE A 9 -27.28 -16.84 38.63
C PHE A 9 -27.44 -16.56 37.10
N VAL A 10 -27.54 -15.30 36.69
CA VAL A 10 -27.51 -14.90 35.30
C VAL A 10 -26.05 -14.79 34.89
N ALA A 11 -25.56 -15.77 34.13
CA ALA A 11 -24.22 -15.69 33.53
C ALA A 11 -24.27 -14.73 32.31
N LEU A 12 -23.66 -13.57 32.45
CA LEU A 12 -23.49 -12.60 31.38
C LEU A 12 -22.38 -13.09 30.44
N LEU A 13 -22.76 -13.64 29.28
CA LEU A 13 -21.82 -14.07 28.24
C LEU A 13 -21.27 -12.82 27.53
N VAL A 14 -20.04 -12.40 27.86
CA VAL A 14 -19.34 -11.31 27.17
C VAL A 14 -18.83 -11.86 25.83
N LEU A 15 -19.52 -11.55 24.74
CA LEU A 15 -19.01 -11.79 23.38
C LEU A 15 -17.84 -10.82 23.13
N VAL A 16 -16.60 -11.31 23.27
CA VAL A 16 -15.42 -10.61 22.78
C VAL A 16 -15.38 -10.78 21.28
N PRO A 17 -15.44 -9.71 20.46
CA PRO A 17 -15.32 -9.84 19.00
C PRO A 17 -13.93 -10.38 18.68
N LEU A 18 -13.85 -11.60 18.12
CA LEU A 18 -12.63 -12.09 17.49
C LEU A 18 -12.30 -11.15 16.31
N ARG A 19 -11.32 -10.28 16.48
CA ARG A 19 -10.73 -9.59 15.34
C ARG A 19 -9.98 -10.66 14.54
N ALA A 20 -10.44 -10.90 13.31
CA ALA A 20 -9.66 -11.69 12.37
C ALA A 20 -8.28 -11.03 12.24
N ILE A 21 -7.22 -11.74 12.57
CA ILE A 21 -5.84 -11.29 12.34
C ILE A 21 -5.67 -11.35 10.82
N ALA A 22 -5.50 -10.20 10.18
CA ALA A 22 -5.17 -10.13 8.77
C ALA A 22 -3.88 -10.91 8.53
N GLY A 23 -3.83 -11.70 7.45
CA GLY A 23 -2.63 -12.44 7.08
C GLY A 23 -1.60 -11.55 6.38
N PRO A 24 -0.37 -12.06 6.17
CA PRO A 24 0.69 -11.29 5.49
C PRO A 24 0.28 -10.74 4.11
N ALA A 25 -0.55 -11.47 3.37
CA ALA A 25 -1.05 -11.04 2.07
C ALA A 25 -1.98 -9.81 2.18
N GLU A 26 -2.91 -9.84 3.12
CA GLU A 26 -3.86 -8.75 3.38
C GLU A 26 -3.12 -7.51 3.88
N ASP A 27 -2.18 -7.68 4.81
CA ASP A 27 -1.36 -6.61 5.35
C ASP A 27 -0.53 -5.92 4.26
N ALA A 28 0.13 -6.71 3.39
CA ALA A 28 0.91 -6.17 2.28
C ALA A 28 0.02 -5.44 1.25
N ASN A 29 -1.15 -5.99 0.92
CA ASN A 29 -2.09 -5.32 0.03
C ASN A 29 -2.60 -4.00 0.61
N ALA A 30 -2.81 -3.92 1.93
CA ALA A 30 -3.18 -2.68 2.60
C ALA A 30 -2.08 -1.59 2.48
N VAL A 31 -0.79 -1.98 2.47
CA VAL A 31 0.32 -1.03 2.20
C VAL A 31 0.22 -0.45 0.80
N LEU A 32 -0.02 -1.29 -0.21
CA LEU A 32 -0.18 -0.85 -1.59
C LEU A 32 -1.39 0.10 -1.75
N ASP A 33 -2.52 -0.21 -1.12
CA ASP A 33 -3.72 0.62 -1.16
C ASP A 33 -3.48 1.98 -0.47
N ARG A 34 -2.77 2.01 0.68
CA ARG A 34 -2.35 3.25 1.34
C ARG A 34 -1.40 4.08 0.47
N TRP A 35 -0.45 3.42 -0.20
CA TRP A 35 0.47 4.09 -1.11
C TRP A 35 -0.27 4.76 -2.27
N SER A 36 -1.22 4.07 -2.90
CA SER A 36 -2.04 4.61 -3.99
C SER A 36 -2.90 5.80 -3.55
N ALA A 37 -3.51 5.71 -2.36
CA ALA A 37 -4.25 6.81 -1.76
C ALA A 37 -3.35 8.03 -1.45
N ALA A 38 -2.15 7.79 -0.89
CA ALA A 38 -1.17 8.82 -0.62
C ALA A 38 -0.68 9.50 -1.91
N TYR A 39 -0.39 8.75 -2.97
CA TYR A 39 -0.06 9.32 -4.28
C TYR A 39 -1.19 10.23 -4.79
N SER A 40 -2.42 9.76 -4.71
CA SER A 40 -3.60 10.48 -5.19
C SER A 40 -3.99 11.69 -4.34
N SER A 41 -3.46 11.81 -3.12
CA SER A 41 -3.60 13.01 -2.27
C SER A 41 -2.68 14.16 -2.70
N ASN A 42 -1.69 13.88 -3.56
CA ASN A 42 -0.66 14.82 -4.00
C ASN A 42 0.23 15.35 -2.85
N ASP A 43 0.40 14.55 -1.82
CA ASP A 43 1.30 14.80 -0.70
C ASP A 43 2.52 13.87 -0.78
N PRO A 44 3.71 14.36 -1.20
CA PRO A 44 4.93 13.57 -1.27
C PRO A 44 5.32 12.92 0.06
N GLU A 45 5.11 13.60 1.18
CA GLU A 45 5.45 13.08 2.49
C GLU A 45 4.55 11.90 2.89
N ALA A 46 3.26 11.95 2.52
CA ALA A 46 2.35 10.83 2.72
C ALA A 46 2.78 9.60 1.91
N VAL A 47 3.30 9.81 0.69
CA VAL A 47 3.83 8.71 -0.16
C VAL A 47 5.08 8.10 0.48
N VAL A 48 6.04 8.94 0.88
CA VAL A 48 7.34 8.51 1.44
C VAL A 48 7.17 7.68 2.71
N LYS A 49 6.18 7.99 3.55
CA LYS A 49 5.85 7.23 4.77
C LYS A 49 5.53 5.75 4.54
N ASN A 50 5.21 5.35 3.32
CA ASN A 50 4.96 3.95 2.99
C ASN A 50 6.24 3.16 2.66
N TYR A 51 7.40 3.79 2.66
CA TYR A 51 8.70 3.16 2.39
C TYR A 51 9.52 3.00 3.66
N TRP A 52 10.30 1.92 3.71
CA TRP A 52 11.34 1.79 4.71
C TRP A 52 12.47 2.80 4.44
N PRO A 53 13.21 3.29 5.47
CA PRO A 53 14.27 4.27 5.30
C PRO A 53 15.41 3.84 4.35
N ASP A 54 15.60 2.53 4.18
CA ASP A 54 16.59 1.90 3.30
C ASP A 54 15.97 1.33 2.00
N ALA A 55 14.74 1.74 1.67
CA ALA A 55 14.04 1.24 0.50
C ALA A 55 14.70 1.69 -0.82
N MET A 56 14.49 0.87 -1.86
CA MET A 56 14.92 1.15 -3.23
C MET A 56 13.72 1.35 -4.15
N LEU A 57 13.77 2.40 -4.96
CA LEU A 57 12.74 2.71 -5.95
C LEU A 57 13.36 2.84 -7.35
N LEU A 58 12.86 2.03 -8.29
CA LEU A 58 13.04 2.20 -9.73
C LEU A 58 11.74 2.82 -10.27
N GLY A 59 11.70 4.15 -10.36
CA GLY A 59 10.49 4.89 -10.72
C GLY A 59 10.17 4.79 -12.21
N THR A 60 8.88 4.88 -12.57
CA THR A 60 8.35 4.68 -13.93
C THR A 60 9.07 5.51 -15.00
N VAL A 61 9.52 6.71 -14.66
CA VAL A 61 10.12 7.67 -15.60
C VAL A 61 11.52 8.11 -15.17
N SER A 62 12.07 7.51 -14.10
CA SER A 62 13.42 7.84 -13.65
C SER A 62 14.47 6.99 -14.38
N PRO A 63 15.55 7.60 -14.88
CA PRO A 63 16.67 6.84 -15.43
C PRO A 63 17.61 6.27 -14.36
N VAL A 64 17.40 6.64 -13.09
CA VAL A 64 18.24 6.26 -11.96
C VAL A 64 17.42 5.59 -10.87
N MET A 65 18.08 4.78 -10.07
CA MET A 65 17.50 4.21 -8.84
C MET A 65 17.55 5.26 -7.72
N SER A 66 16.44 5.38 -6.98
CA SER A 66 16.36 6.20 -5.77
C SER A 66 16.51 5.29 -4.55
N GLU A 67 17.54 5.49 -3.74
CA GLU A 67 17.81 4.72 -2.53
C GLU A 67 17.63 5.60 -1.30
N GLY A 68 16.86 5.09 -0.35
CA GLY A 68 16.62 5.75 0.93
C GLY A 68 15.60 6.90 0.86
N THR A 69 15.25 7.37 2.04
CA THR A 69 14.16 8.33 2.25
C THR A 69 14.32 9.61 1.42
N GLU A 70 15.50 10.23 1.40
CA GLU A 70 15.72 11.53 0.75
C GLU A 70 15.64 11.42 -0.78
N ALA A 71 16.23 10.36 -1.37
CA ALA A 71 16.17 10.15 -2.81
C ALA A 71 14.73 9.83 -3.27
N ILE A 72 13.99 9.03 -2.49
CA ILE A 72 12.57 8.72 -2.76
C ILE A 72 11.71 9.99 -2.62
N ARG A 73 11.97 10.83 -1.61
CA ARG A 73 11.31 12.13 -1.45
C ARG A 73 11.55 13.03 -2.66
N GLY A 74 12.80 13.09 -3.12
CA GLY A 74 13.17 13.84 -4.33
C GLY A 74 12.40 13.37 -5.56
N TYR A 75 12.28 12.05 -5.75
CA TYR A 75 11.52 11.48 -6.85
C TYR A 75 10.03 11.87 -6.83
N PHE A 76 9.41 11.90 -5.65
CA PHE A 76 7.99 12.27 -5.52
C PHE A 76 7.75 13.76 -5.33
N SER A 77 8.77 14.61 -5.20
CA SER A 77 8.60 16.05 -4.97
C SER A 77 7.73 16.76 -6.01
N PRO A 78 7.78 16.40 -7.34
CA PRO A 78 6.92 17.02 -8.35
C PRO A 78 5.43 16.65 -8.21
N LEU A 79 5.10 15.70 -7.33
CA LEU A 79 3.70 15.31 -7.09
C LEU A 79 2.92 16.42 -6.37
N LYS A 80 3.61 17.28 -5.61
CA LYS A 80 2.96 18.34 -4.81
C LYS A 80 2.11 19.25 -5.68
N GLY A 81 0.79 19.23 -5.45
CA GLY A 81 -0.16 20.06 -6.19
C GLY A 81 -0.34 19.71 -7.67
N SER A 82 0.18 18.57 -8.12
CA SER A 82 0.14 18.17 -9.54
C SER A 82 -1.26 17.80 -10.04
N GLY A 83 -2.18 17.44 -9.16
CA GLY A 83 -3.49 16.88 -9.53
C GLY A 83 -3.43 15.43 -10.03
N ASN A 84 -2.25 14.81 -10.05
CA ASN A 84 -2.08 13.43 -10.50
C ASN A 84 -2.82 12.44 -9.61
N LYS A 85 -3.26 11.33 -10.19
CA LYS A 85 -3.96 10.24 -9.49
C LYS A 85 -3.31 8.90 -9.81
N ASN A 86 -3.59 7.92 -8.95
CA ASN A 86 -3.24 6.52 -9.17
C ASN A 86 -4.44 5.63 -8.87
N ALA A 87 -4.66 4.63 -9.70
CA ALA A 87 -5.66 3.59 -9.50
C ALA A 87 -4.99 2.22 -9.64
N ILE A 88 -5.12 1.37 -8.62
CA ILE A 88 -4.62 0.00 -8.66
C ILE A 88 -5.57 -0.85 -9.51
N GLY A 89 -4.99 -1.58 -10.46
CA GLY A 89 -5.67 -2.56 -11.28
C GLY A 89 -5.50 -3.99 -10.78
N GLU A 90 -5.45 -4.93 -11.72
CA GLU A 90 -5.19 -6.33 -11.41
C GLU A 90 -3.84 -6.50 -10.73
N ARG A 91 -3.81 -7.30 -9.65
CA ARG A 91 -2.60 -7.60 -8.89
C ARG A 91 -2.56 -9.06 -8.45
N ARG A 92 -1.35 -9.57 -8.25
CA ARG A 92 -1.06 -10.89 -7.70
C ARG A 92 -0.13 -10.74 -6.51
N THR A 93 -0.34 -11.59 -5.52
CA THR A 93 0.40 -11.57 -4.25
C THR A 93 1.10 -12.90 -4.05
N ILE A 94 2.39 -12.86 -3.71
CA ILE A 94 3.22 -14.03 -3.37
C ILE A 94 3.71 -13.82 -1.95
N VAL A 95 3.23 -14.63 -1.01
CA VAL A 95 3.72 -14.64 0.37
C VAL A 95 5.03 -15.42 0.41
N LEU A 96 6.13 -14.75 0.76
CA LEU A 96 7.46 -15.37 0.88
C LEU A 96 7.70 -15.90 2.29
N SER A 97 7.18 -15.18 3.29
CA SER A 97 7.22 -15.53 4.72
C SER A 97 6.19 -14.71 5.50
N ASP A 98 6.12 -14.91 6.81
CA ASP A 98 5.27 -14.10 7.71
C ASP A 98 5.66 -12.61 7.75
N ASN A 99 6.83 -12.26 7.20
CA ASN A 99 7.38 -10.91 7.23
C ASN A 99 7.77 -10.35 5.85
N ALA A 100 7.53 -11.07 4.77
CA ALA A 100 7.91 -10.65 3.43
C ALA A 100 6.91 -11.11 2.38
N VAL A 101 6.45 -10.18 1.55
CA VAL A 101 5.44 -10.40 0.51
C VAL A 101 5.83 -9.63 -0.75
N VAL A 102 5.70 -10.28 -1.90
CA VAL A 102 5.77 -9.61 -3.20
C VAL A 102 4.36 -9.38 -3.71
N VAL A 103 4.07 -8.15 -4.11
CA VAL A 103 2.85 -7.80 -4.85
C VAL A 103 3.25 -7.25 -6.22
N ALA A 104 2.74 -7.84 -7.27
CA ALA A 104 2.98 -7.40 -8.65
C ALA A 104 1.66 -7.23 -9.40
N GLY A 105 1.62 -6.29 -10.33
CA GLY A 105 0.39 -6.02 -11.08
C GLY A 105 0.46 -4.80 -11.95
N PHE A 106 -0.73 -4.28 -12.22
CA PHE A 106 -0.92 -3.09 -13.04
C PHE A 106 -1.56 -1.99 -12.22
N TYR A 107 -1.23 -0.76 -12.58
CA TYR A 107 -1.92 0.43 -12.11
C TYR A 107 -1.94 1.48 -13.22
N GLU A 108 -2.86 2.40 -13.11
CA GLU A 108 -2.94 3.54 -14.01
C GLU A 108 -2.66 4.82 -13.25
N PHE A 109 -1.69 5.59 -13.75
CA PHE A 109 -1.56 6.98 -13.36
C PHE A 109 -2.42 7.84 -14.29
N THR A 110 -3.15 8.79 -13.70
CA THR A 110 -3.70 9.92 -14.42
C THR A 110 -2.78 11.10 -14.18
N ARG A 111 -2.09 11.56 -15.23
CA ARG A 111 -1.19 12.71 -15.14
C ARG A 111 -1.87 13.94 -15.72
N MET A 112 -1.74 15.06 -15.02
CA MET A 112 -2.24 16.34 -15.56
C MET A 112 -1.21 16.92 -16.51
N GLN A 113 -1.59 17.12 -17.79
CA GLN A 113 -0.78 17.76 -18.83
C GLN A 113 -1.58 18.93 -19.41
N GLU A 114 -1.05 20.13 -19.29
CA GLU A 114 -1.73 21.36 -19.73
C GLU A 114 -3.19 21.46 -19.25
N GLY A 115 -3.43 21.05 -18.00
CA GLY A 115 -4.75 21.04 -17.36
C GLY A 115 -5.67 19.87 -17.74
N ASN A 116 -5.24 18.95 -18.61
CA ASN A 116 -6.02 17.80 -19.04
C ASN A 116 -5.52 16.50 -18.40
N PRO A 117 -6.42 15.61 -17.98
CA PRO A 117 -6.04 14.29 -17.47
C PRO A 117 -5.58 13.36 -18.61
N VAL A 118 -4.37 12.83 -18.51
CA VAL A 118 -3.77 11.90 -19.47
C VAL A 118 -3.48 10.58 -18.78
N PRO A 119 -4.06 9.45 -19.23
CA PRO A 119 -3.76 8.14 -18.67
C PRO A 119 -2.33 7.72 -18.99
N ALA A 120 -1.67 7.12 -18.01
CA ALA A 120 -0.32 6.56 -18.11
C ALA A 120 -0.30 5.16 -17.48
N PRO A 121 -0.81 4.14 -18.20
CA PRO A 121 -0.84 2.78 -17.73
C PRO A 121 0.57 2.28 -17.43
N SER A 122 0.72 1.63 -16.31
CA SER A 122 2.00 1.16 -15.79
C SER A 122 1.86 -0.20 -15.12
N ARG A 123 2.98 -0.86 -14.91
CA ARG A 123 3.09 -2.11 -14.16
C ARG A 123 4.06 -1.93 -13.01
N PHE A 124 3.88 -2.72 -11.98
CA PHE A 124 4.72 -2.63 -10.79
C PHE A 124 5.06 -4.00 -10.22
N THR A 125 6.14 -4.01 -9.45
CA THR A 125 6.48 -5.05 -8.49
C THR A 125 6.96 -4.36 -7.22
N MET A 126 6.35 -4.72 -6.09
CA MET A 126 6.74 -4.25 -4.77
C MET A 126 7.12 -5.42 -3.87
N LEU A 127 8.25 -5.32 -3.19
CA LEU A 127 8.57 -6.14 -2.03
C LEU A 127 8.15 -5.36 -0.79
N ILE A 128 7.23 -5.92 -0.03
CA ILE A 128 6.67 -5.32 1.18
C ILE A 128 7.10 -6.19 2.34
N VAL A 129 7.70 -5.56 3.35
CA VAL A 129 8.39 -6.25 4.45
C VAL A 129 7.88 -5.73 5.79
N LYS A 130 7.70 -6.65 6.72
CA LYS A 130 7.37 -6.36 8.12
C LYS A 130 8.63 -6.25 8.95
N ARG A 131 8.79 -5.13 9.66
CA ARG A 131 9.88 -4.91 10.63
C ARG A 131 9.29 -4.25 11.87
N GLY A 132 9.59 -4.78 13.04
CA GLY A 132 9.08 -4.21 14.31
C GLY A 132 7.54 -4.17 14.42
N GLY A 133 6.83 -5.05 13.71
CA GLY A 133 5.36 -5.07 13.69
C GLY A 133 4.72 -4.24 12.57
N GLU A 134 5.46 -3.39 11.87
CA GLU A 134 4.98 -2.51 10.81
C GLU A 134 5.31 -3.06 9.42
N TRP A 135 4.39 -2.92 8.47
CA TRP A 135 4.55 -3.28 7.08
C TRP A 135 4.78 -2.05 6.21
N ASN A 136 5.91 -2.00 5.49
CA ASN A 136 6.24 -0.95 4.52
C ASN A 136 6.99 -1.51 3.31
N ILE A 137 7.08 -0.70 2.25
CA ILE A 137 7.75 -1.05 1.00
C ILE A 137 9.27 -1.03 1.21
N ALA A 138 9.93 -2.14 0.90
CA ALA A 138 11.39 -2.25 0.89
C ALA A 138 11.95 -2.10 -0.53
N HIS A 139 11.19 -2.52 -1.55
CA HIS A 139 11.56 -2.32 -2.95
C HIS A 139 10.32 -2.05 -3.79
N HIS A 140 10.45 -1.11 -4.73
CA HIS A 140 9.39 -0.78 -5.68
C HIS A 140 10.01 -0.58 -7.08
N HIS A 141 9.61 -1.42 -8.01
CA HIS A 141 9.87 -1.22 -9.43
C HIS A 141 8.57 -0.86 -10.14
N SER A 142 8.63 0.18 -10.93
CA SER A 142 7.55 0.63 -11.80
C SER A 142 8.07 0.87 -13.22
N SER A 143 7.30 0.48 -14.23
CA SER A 143 7.62 0.75 -15.63
C SER A 143 6.34 1.00 -16.43
N PRO A 144 6.44 1.70 -17.60
CA PRO A 144 5.29 1.85 -18.48
C PRO A 144 4.72 0.51 -18.91
N HIS A 145 3.40 0.40 -18.94
CA HIS A 145 2.69 -0.73 -19.54
C HIS A 145 2.39 -0.40 -20.99
N VAL A 146 3.30 -0.78 -21.89
CA VAL A 146 3.13 -0.57 -23.33
C VAL A 146 1.97 -1.44 -23.83
N GLN A 147 0.92 -0.80 -24.32
CA GLN A 147 -0.18 -1.50 -24.95
C GLN A 147 0.23 -1.96 -26.36
N PRO A 148 -0.20 -3.16 -26.82
CA PRO A 148 0.01 -3.57 -28.21
C PRO A 148 -0.58 -2.53 -29.16
N LYS A 149 0.17 -2.17 -30.19
CA LYS A 149 -0.40 -1.37 -31.28
C LYS A 149 -1.51 -2.21 -31.94
N LYS A 150 -2.72 -1.65 -31.97
CA LYS A 150 -3.82 -2.21 -32.75
C LYS A 150 -3.54 -2.06 -34.25
#